data_e1a3ddba669c3b33e5ea81d566d494da
#
_entry.id   e1a3ddba669c3b33e5ea81d566d494da
#
_cell.length_a   1.000
_cell.length_b   1.000
_cell.length_c   1.000
_cell.angle_alpha   90.00
_cell.angle_beta   90.00
_cell.angle_gamma   90.00
#
_symmetry.space_group_name_H-M   'P 1'
#
loop_
_entity.id
_entity.type
_entity.pdbx_description
1 polymer ?
#
loop_
_entity_poly.entity_id
_entity_poly.type
_entity_poly.pdbx_seq_one_letter_code
_entity_poly.pdbx_strand_id
1 'polypeptide(L)'
;YKCCSTFDSAPHVGSIGQAVQVLRQYAPHPLVPIVGGQPSIGRYCSFAQLFARAGAAPEIHRIDRHPVMSRHPVTPMHEADLRRHLAAQGLDGVQSLPHVAYPAQDDAAALDAWIAPLLRDTRGPLLLDVSEERHLAPLGRLMWRAAAQAPLLAVGASSVQQALARAVAADAALIDDAPRPLAQQARLAPARAPVLLLAGSLSPVTARQIDAARNYQRLAVDTVRLDGEPGYARNRARDAVAALAGGHHLLVHTLPPAEPPTAAQTAAAAEATGRLLAAIVRDCAAAGHRLTRIGVAGGDTSSQAVLALGLWGLSFHSVLAPGVAVSIGHSDDPATHGIELMLKGGQMGGEELFDQLVDGDRPVSV
;
A
#
# COMPACT_ATOMS: atom_id res chain seq x y z
N TYR A 1 10.14 6.95 -7.27
CA TYR A 1 9.73 7.07 -5.87
C TYR A 1 8.26 6.71 -5.70
N LYS A 2 7.99 5.67 -4.89
CA LYS A 2 6.62 5.21 -4.62
C LYS A 2 6.05 5.95 -3.41
N CYS A 3 4.94 6.70 -3.60
CA CYS A 3 4.17 7.31 -2.51
C CYS A 3 2.81 6.62 -2.32
N CYS A 4 2.04 7.05 -1.33
CA CYS A 4 0.67 6.59 -1.14
C CYS A 4 -0.22 7.07 -2.30
N SER A 5 -1.26 6.29 -2.64
CA SER A 5 -2.20 6.65 -3.71
C SER A 5 -3.11 7.82 -3.37
N THR A 6 -3.17 8.22 -2.11
CA THR A 6 -3.87 9.40 -1.60
C THR A 6 -2.97 10.63 -1.48
N PHE A 7 -1.66 10.50 -1.81
CA PHE A 7 -0.67 11.56 -1.67
C PHE A 7 -0.60 12.18 -0.26
N ASP A 8 -1.10 11.47 0.74
CA ASP A 8 -1.09 11.92 2.13
C ASP A 8 0.34 12.15 2.62
N SER A 9 0.66 13.41 2.82
CA SER A 9 1.98 13.93 3.15
C SER A 9 1.86 15.36 3.69
N ALA A 10 2.89 15.82 4.39
CA ALA A 10 2.91 17.18 4.92
C ALA A 10 4.35 17.74 4.87
N PRO A 11 4.53 19.08 4.98
CA PRO A 11 5.87 19.67 4.94
C PRO A 11 6.82 19.15 6.02
N HIS A 12 6.28 18.76 7.17
CA HIS A 12 7.05 18.34 8.36
C HIS A 12 7.09 16.83 8.58
N VAL A 13 6.27 16.06 7.85
CA VAL A 13 6.24 14.60 7.98
C VAL A 13 5.83 13.93 6.67
N GLY A 14 6.59 12.92 6.23
CA GLY A 14 6.31 12.17 5.01
C GLY A 14 6.35 13.03 3.73
N SER A 15 7.11 14.13 3.73
CA SER A 15 7.12 15.10 2.64
C SER A 15 7.53 14.49 1.30
N ILE A 16 6.59 14.40 0.37
CA ILE A 16 6.83 13.96 -1.01
C ILE A 16 7.69 15.00 -1.72
N GLY A 17 7.45 16.29 -1.51
CA GLY A 17 8.21 17.38 -2.12
C GLY A 17 9.70 17.30 -1.78
N GLN A 18 10.04 17.13 -0.50
CA GLN A 18 11.42 16.98 -0.06
C GLN A 18 12.07 15.69 -0.61
N ALA A 19 11.34 14.60 -0.61
CA ALA A 19 11.83 13.35 -1.19
C ALA A 19 12.19 13.51 -2.67
N VAL A 20 11.35 14.20 -3.44
CA VAL A 20 11.62 14.48 -4.86
C VAL A 20 12.84 15.36 -5.02
N GLN A 21 13.01 16.43 -4.20
CA GLN A 21 14.17 17.29 -4.26
C GLN A 21 15.50 16.56 -3.99
N VAL A 22 15.49 15.63 -3.04
CA VAL A 22 16.67 14.79 -2.75
C VAL A 22 16.93 13.80 -3.87
N LEU A 23 15.91 13.07 -4.32
CA LEU A 23 16.07 11.97 -5.28
C LEU A 23 16.41 12.46 -6.69
N ARG A 24 15.92 13.63 -7.12
CA ARG A 24 16.23 14.20 -8.44
C ARG A 24 17.72 14.48 -8.64
N GLN A 25 18.51 14.59 -7.59
CA GLN A 25 19.95 14.76 -7.68
C GLN A 25 20.66 13.51 -8.24
N TYR A 26 20.04 12.36 -8.12
CA TYR A 26 20.53 11.06 -8.58
C TYR A 26 19.92 10.62 -9.93
N ALA A 27 18.93 11.36 -10.44
CA ALA A 27 18.25 11.07 -11.68
C ALA A 27 18.31 12.31 -12.58
N PRO A 28 19.31 12.38 -13.51
CA PRO A 28 19.63 13.60 -14.26
C PRO A 28 18.62 13.95 -15.36
N HIS A 29 17.65 13.07 -15.67
CA HIS A 29 16.64 13.43 -16.67
C HIS A 29 15.86 14.68 -16.22
N PRO A 30 15.70 15.70 -17.10
CA PRO A 30 15.08 16.97 -16.71
C PRO A 30 13.59 16.86 -16.37
N LEU A 31 12.86 15.93 -16.99
CA LEU A 31 11.46 15.64 -16.69
C LEU A 31 11.37 14.80 -15.40
N VAL A 32 10.46 15.18 -14.49
CA VAL A 32 10.07 14.38 -13.31
C VAL A 32 8.57 14.09 -13.42
N PRO A 33 8.14 12.96 -13.99
CA PRO A 33 6.73 12.62 -14.09
C PRO A 33 6.16 12.28 -12.71
N ILE A 34 5.03 12.88 -12.38
CA ILE A 34 4.25 12.61 -11.17
C ILE A 34 2.91 12.01 -11.62
N VAL A 35 2.69 10.72 -11.38
CA VAL A 35 1.48 10.03 -11.79
C VAL A 35 0.42 10.17 -10.71
N GLY A 36 -0.60 10.99 -10.97
CA GLY A 36 -1.73 11.21 -10.07
C GLY A 36 -2.87 10.23 -10.34
N GLY A 37 -3.33 9.56 -9.30
CA GLY A 37 -4.43 8.59 -9.40
C GLY A 37 -3.98 7.14 -9.61
N GLN A 38 -4.90 6.22 -9.27
CA GLN A 38 -4.79 4.77 -9.44
C GLN A 38 -6.21 4.18 -9.51
N PRO A 39 -6.85 4.12 -10.69
CA PRO A 39 -8.26 3.73 -10.84
C PRO A 39 -8.58 2.34 -10.31
N SER A 40 -7.64 1.39 -10.46
CA SER A 40 -7.79 -0.01 -9.97
C SER A 40 -8.12 -0.12 -8.49
N ILE A 41 -7.86 0.92 -7.69
CA ILE A 41 -8.18 0.98 -6.26
C ILE A 41 -9.04 2.21 -5.90
N GLY A 42 -9.73 2.79 -6.88
CA GLY A 42 -10.66 3.90 -6.67
C GLY A 42 -9.98 5.22 -6.31
N ARG A 43 -8.82 5.53 -6.88
CA ARG A 43 -8.13 6.82 -6.79
C ARG A 43 -8.06 7.43 -8.19
N TYR A 44 -8.46 8.69 -8.30
CA TYR A 44 -8.59 9.37 -9.58
C TYR A 44 -7.95 10.75 -9.50
N CYS A 45 -7.20 11.13 -10.53
CA CYS A 45 -6.72 12.50 -10.69
C CYS A 45 -7.28 13.08 -11.99
N SER A 46 -7.91 14.24 -11.89
CA SER A 46 -8.51 14.94 -13.02
C SER A 46 -8.30 16.44 -12.83
N PHE A 47 -7.72 17.10 -13.84
CA PHE A 47 -7.36 18.52 -13.80
C PHE A 47 -6.55 18.89 -12.55
N ALA A 48 -5.57 18.05 -12.24
CA ALA A 48 -4.72 18.10 -11.05
C ALA A 48 -5.43 17.88 -9.70
N GLN A 49 -6.74 17.70 -9.69
CA GLN A 49 -7.50 17.43 -8.47
C GLN A 49 -7.54 15.93 -8.16
N LEU A 50 -7.20 15.57 -6.93
CA LEU A 50 -7.24 14.17 -6.48
C LEU A 50 -8.60 13.83 -5.86
N PHE A 51 -9.11 12.66 -6.25
CA PHE A 51 -10.35 12.07 -5.73
C PHE A 51 -10.11 10.65 -5.26
N ALA A 52 -10.89 10.18 -4.29
CA ALA A 52 -10.78 8.82 -3.75
C ALA A 52 -12.13 8.27 -3.28
N ARG A 53 -12.30 6.95 -3.41
CA ARG A 53 -13.36 6.22 -2.75
C ARG A 53 -13.02 5.99 -1.28
N ALA A 54 -14.03 6.03 -0.42
CA ALA A 54 -13.91 5.68 1.00
C ALA A 54 -14.23 4.17 1.20
N GLY A 55 -13.20 3.34 1.28
CA GLY A 55 -13.36 1.90 1.38
C GLY A 55 -14.04 1.29 0.15
N ALA A 56 -15.01 0.39 0.37
CA ALA A 56 -15.79 -0.26 -0.69
C ALA A 56 -17.00 0.56 -1.16
N ALA A 57 -17.30 1.70 -0.53
CA ALA A 57 -18.42 2.55 -0.93
C ALA A 57 -18.25 3.05 -2.37
N PRO A 58 -19.34 3.14 -3.18
CA PRO A 58 -19.25 3.60 -4.56
C PRO A 58 -18.98 5.10 -4.67
N GLU A 59 -19.24 5.86 -3.62
CA GLU A 59 -19.10 7.31 -3.62
C GLU A 59 -17.64 7.75 -3.75
N ILE A 60 -17.40 8.72 -4.62
CA ILE A 60 -16.09 9.32 -4.89
C ILE A 60 -16.06 10.71 -4.26
N HIS A 61 -15.12 10.92 -3.36
CA HIS A 61 -14.92 12.19 -2.69
C HIS A 61 -13.68 12.89 -3.24
N ARG A 62 -13.74 14.21 -3.38
CA ARG A 62 -12.52 15.00 -3.52
C ARG A 62 -11.71 14.83 -2.24
N ILE A 63 -10.38 14.69 -2.36
CA ILE A 63 -9.53 14.21 -1.25
C ILE A 63 -9.60 15.09 0.00
N ASP A 64 -9.75 16.41 -0.18
CA ASP A 64 -9.89 17.38 0.90
C ASP A 64 -11.25 17.32 1.62
N ARG A 65 -12.21 16.59 1.06
CA ARG A 65 -13.54 16.32 1.63
C ARG A 65 -13.77 14.83 1.89
N HIS A 66 -12.75 14.03 1.68
CA HIS A 66 -12.83 12.59 1.93
C HIS A 66 -13.00 12.33 3.44
N PRO A 67 -13.99 11.50 3.87
CA PRO A 67 -14.37 11.37 5.28
C PRO A 67 -13.23 10.94 6.22
N VAL A 68 -12.22 10.23 5.66
CA VAL A 68 -11.06 9.77 6.42
C VAL A 68 -9.82 10.64 6.12
N MET A 69 -9.50 10.89 4.85
CA MET A 69 -8.25 11.55 4.48
C MET A 69 -8.21 13.03 4.87
N SER A 70 -9.35 13.74 4.85
CA SER A 70 -9.41 15.13 5.32
C SER A 70 -9.15 15.27 6.83
N ARG A 71 -9.24 14.17 7.58
CA ARG A 71 -9.02 14.09 9.03
C ARG A 71 -7.97 13.06 9.41
N HIS A 72 -7.04 12.77 8.47
CA HIS A 72 -5.97 11.81 8.76
C HIS A 72 -5.14 12.30 9.96
N PRO A 73 -4.88 11.44 10.97
CA PRO A 73 -4.30 11.90 12.24
C PRO A 73 -2.89 12.47 12.12
N VAL A 74 -2.13 12.08 11.09
CA VAL A 74 -0.74 12.51 10.88
C VAL A 74 -0.61 13.49 9.71
N THR A 75 -1.24 13.16 8.58
CA THR A 75 -1.13 13.90 7.31
C THR A 75 -2.52 14.18 6.73
N PRO A 76 -3.32 15.06 7.35
CA PRO A 76 -4.64 15.40 6.83
C PRO A 76 -4.54 16.09 5.47
N MET A 77 -5.36 15.64 4.53
CA MET A 77 -5.40 16.19 3.18
C MET A 77 -6.39 17.35 3.10
N HIS A 78 -5.89 18.58 3.17
CA HIS A 78 -6.70 19.80 3.12
C HIS A 78 -6.71 20.45 1.73
N GLU A 79 -5.85 20.01 0.80
CA GLU A 79 -5.76 20.51 -0.55
C GLU A 79 -5.89 19.34 -1.55
N ALA A 80 -6.78 19.49 -2.50
CA ALA A 80 -7.01 18.49 -3.54
C ALA A 80 -6.17 18.74 -4.81
N ASP A 81 -5.78 19.98 -5.08
CA ASP A 81 -4.87 20.28 -6.17
C ASP A 81 -3.45 19.82 -5.79
N LEU A 82 -3.01 18.73 -6.41
CA LEU A 82 -1.70 18.14 -6.10
C LEU A 82 -0.54 19.09 -6.39
N ARG A 83 -0.68 20.05 -7.29
CA ARG A 83 0.35 21.06 -7.55
C ARG A 83 0.54 21.95 -6.33
N ARG A 84 -0.57 22.42 -5.74
CA ARG A 84 -0.56 23.24 -4.52
C ARG A 84 -0.12 22.43 -3.31
N HIS A 85 -0.61 21.20 -3.20
CA HIS A 85 -0.23 20.28 -2.12
C HIS A 85 1.28 20.03 -2.10
N LEU A 86 1.88 19.80 -3.27
CA LEU A 86 3.33 19.56 -3.39
C LEU A 86 4.16 20.86 -3.26
N ALA A 87 3.64 22.00 -3.74
CA ALA A 87 4.27 23.29 -3.54
C ALA A 87 4.39 23.67 -2.05
N ALA A 88 3.36 23.39 -1.25
CA ALA A 88 3.41 23.56 0.21
C ALA A 88 4.52 22.72 0.87
N GLN A 89 5.05 21.71 0.19
CA GLN A 89 6.15 20.85 0.62
C GLN A 89 7.49 21.23 -0.03
N GLY A 90 7.56 22.40 -0.66
CA GLY A 90 8.75 22.94 -1.31
C GLY A 90 9.00 22.44 -2.75
N LEU A 91 8.06 21.71 -3.36
CA LEU A 91 8.14 21.30 -4.76
C LEU A 91 7.37 22.29 -5.65
N ASP A 92 8.01 23.43 -5.91
CA ASP A 92 7.42 24.49 -6.73
C ASP A 92 7.45 24.16 -8.24
N GLY A 93 6.66 24.90 -9.02
CA GLY A 93 6.65 24.82 -10.47
C GLY A 93 6.11 23.50 -11.04
N VAL A 94 5.30 22.78 -10.30
CA VAL A 94 4.63 21.56 -10.80
C VAL A 94 3.69 21.93 -11.94
N GLN A 95 4.05 21.54 -13.16
CA GLN A 95 3.20 21.66 -14.33
C GLN A 95 2.13 20.55 -14.30
N SER A 96 1.03 20.71 -15.03
CA SER A 96 -0.02 19.70 -15.11
C SER A 96 -0.37 19.39 -16.55
N LEU A 97 -0.49 18.11 -16.87
CA LEU A 97 -0.99 17.62 -18.15
C LEU A 97 -2.29 16.85 -17.91
N PRO A 98 -3.44 17.44 -18.24
CA PRO A 98 -4.73 16.81 -18.00
C PRO A 98 -4.96 15.64 -18.96
N HIS A 99 -5.66 14.60 -18.49
CA HIS A 99 -5.93 13.38 -19.26
C HIS A 99 -6.63 13.61 -20.61
N VAL A 100 -7.36 14.70 -20.77
CA VAL A 100 -8.04 15.07 -22.04
C VAL A 100 -7.05 15.43 -23.15
N ALA A 101 -5.79 15.68 -22.81
CA ALA A 101 -4.71 15.94 -23.77
C ALA A 101 -3.98 14.66 -24.22
N TYR A 102 -4.36 13.48 -23.73
CA TYR A 102 -3.74 12.22 -24.13
C TYR A 102 -4.28 11.74 -25.47
N PRO A 103 -3.42 11.28 -26.38
CA PRO A 103 -3.86 10.72 -27.65
C PRO A 103 -4.55 9.36 -27.46
N ALA A 104 -5.22 8.90 -28.49
CA ALA A 104 -5.72 7.52 -28.54
C ALA A 104 -4.57 6.52 -28.43
N GLN A 105 -4.79 5.41 -27.72
CA GLN A 105 -3.73 4.44 -27.39
C GLN A 105 -3.29 3.58 -28.58
N ASP A 106 -4.16 3.45 -29.58
CA ASP A 106 -3.99 2.50 -30.68
C ASP A 106 -3.09 3.04 -31.83
N ASP A 107 -2.72 4.33 -31.75
CA ASP A 107 -1.86 4.98 -32.72
C ASP A 107 -0.47 5.26 -32.14
N ALA A 108 0.47 4.37 -32.44
CA ALA A 108 1.86 4.49 -31.96
C ALA A 108 2.55 5.75 -32.50
N ALA A 109 2.24 6.19 -33.74
CA ALA A 109 2.82 7.38 -34.33
C ALA A 109 2.28 8.64 -33.67
N ALA A 110 0.97 8.70 -33.39
CA ALA A 110 0.36 9.79 -32.61
C ALA A 110 0.92 9.86 -31.20
N LEU A 111 1.15 8.71 -30.54
CA LEU A 111 1.78 8.65 -29.22
C LEU A 111 3.22 9.19 -29.25
N ASP A 112 4.04 8.79 -30.21
CA ASP A 112 5.43 9.27 -30.33
C ASP A 112 5.47 10.77 -30.69
N ALA A 113 4.58 11.26 -31.55
CA ALA A 113 4.44 12.68 -31.87
C ALA A 113 4.01 13.52 -30.64
N TRP A 114 3.16 12.96 -29.78
CA TRP A 114 2.74 13.59 -28.53
C TRP A 114 3.87 13.60 -27.46
N ILE A 115 4.65 12.52 -27.38
CA ILE A 115 5.75 12.37 -26.42
C ILE A 115 6.93 13.31 -26.75
N ALA A 116 7.29 13.46 -28.04
CA ALA A 116 8.47 14.17 -28.45
C ALA A 116 8.59 15.62 -27.92
N PRO A 117 7.56 16.47 -28.00
CA PRO A 117 7.61 17.82 -27.40
C PRO A 117 7.69 17.76 -25.86
N LEU A 118 7.03 16.81 -25.20
CA LEU A 118 7.10 16.68 -23.74
C LEU A 118 8.54 16.41 -23.28
N LEU A 119 9.25 15.50 -23.95
CA LEU A 119 10.65 15.19 -23.63
C LEU A 119 11.61 16.34 -23.97
N ARG A 120 11.34 17.09 -25.05
CA ARG A 120 12.19 18.19 -25.49
C ARG A 120 12.00 19.44 -24.61
N ASP A 121 10.76 19.80 -24.26
CA ASP A 121 10.41 21.12 -23.77
C ASP A 121 10.10 21.15 -22.27
N THR A 122 9.75 20.00 -21.64
CA THR A 122 9.42 19.96 -20.21
C THR A 122 10.67 19.85 -19.35
N ARG A 123 10.76 20.75 -18.38
CA ARG A 123 11.79 20.74 -17.34
C ARG A 123 11.14 20.77 -15.96
N GLY A 124 11.52 19.83 -15.10
CA GLY A 124 10.99 19.75 -13.74
C GLY A 124 9.77 18.83 -13.61
N PRO A 125 9.01 19.00 -12.52
CA PRO A 125 7.90 18.12 -12.18
C PRO A 125 6.69 18.36 -13.09
N LEU A 126 6.15 17.26 -13.65
CA LEU A 126 4.96 17.25 -14.50
C LEU A 126 3.94 16.28 -13.91
N LEU A 127 2.85 16.81 -13.37
CA LEU A 127 1.72 16.01 -12.89
C LEU A 127 0.90 15.51 -14.09
N LEU A 128 0.72 14.21 -14.13
CA LEU A 128 0.01 13.47 -15.15
C LEU A 128 -1.29 12.92 -14.55
N ASP A 129 -2.42 13.37 -15.09
CA ASP A 129 -3.73 12.94 -14.61
C ASP A 129 -4.00 11.47 -14.96
N VAL A 130 -4.59 10.72 -14.03
CA VAL A 130 -5.10 9.36 -14.28
C VAL A 130 -6.49 9.22 -13.65
N SER A 131 -7.52 9.18 -14.47
CA SER A 131 -8.90 8.93 -14.05
C SER A 131 -9.48 7.62 -14.58
N GLU A 132 -8.79 6.99 -15.55
CA GLU A 132 -9.19 5.71 -16.15
C GLU A 132 -7.94 4.86 -16.43
N GLU A 133 -8.12 3.53 -16.47
CA GLU A 133 -7.04 2.58 -16.75
C GLU A 133 -6.36 2.83 -18.11
N ARG A 134 -7.14 3.27 -19.11
CA ARG A 134 -6.61 3.59 -20.45
C ARG A 134 -5.58 4.73 -20.45
N HIS A 135 -5.56 5.60 -19.45
CA HIS A 135 -4.58 6.68 -19.36
C HIS A 135 -3.17 6.18 -19.02
N LEU A 136 -3.04 4.95 -18.50
CA LEU A 136 -1.76 4.42 -18.02
C LEU A 136 -0.77 4.09 -19.14
N ALA A 137 -1.23 3.48 -20.26
CA ALA A 137 -0.33 3.06 -21.32
C ALA A 137 0.44 4.22 -21.99
N PRO A 138 -0.20 5.36 -22.38
CA PRO A 138 0.51 6.54 -22.90
C PRO A 138 1.56 7.07 -21.91
N LEU A 139 1.23 7.11 -20.62
CA LEU A 139 2.14 7.60 -19.58
C LEU A 139 3.32 6.66 -19.37
N GLY A 140 3.07 5.36 -19.42
CA GLY A 140 4.14 4.35 -19.35
C GLY A 140 5.11 4.48 -20.52
N ARG A 141 4.60 4.69 -21.74
CA ARG A 141 5.42 4.94 -22.93
C ARG A 141 6.25 6.22 -22.81
N LEU A 142 5.65 7.33 -22.31
CA LEU A 142 6.38 8.57 -22.02
C LEU A 142 7.53 8.32 -21.04
N MET A 143 7.25 7.66 -19.91
CA MET A 143 8.28 7.36 -18.90
C MET A 143 9.36 6.43 -19.44
N TRP A 144 8.99 5.43 -20.24
CA TRP A 144 9.96 4.51 -20.86
C TRP A 144 10.88 5.23 -21.83
N ARG A 145 10.33 6.07 -22.72
CA ARG A 145 11.10 6.88 -23.66
C ARG A 145 12.02 7.89 -22.94
N ALA A 146 11.56 8.48 -21.84
CA ALA A 146 12.37 9.36 -21.00
C ALA A 146 13.54 8.58 -20.36
N ALA A 147 13.26 7.44 -19.77
CA ALA A 147 14.26 6.60 -19.10
C ALA A 147 15.34 6.07 -20.07
N ALA A 148 15.00 5.90 -21.37
CA ALA A 148 15.97 5.53 -22.39
C ALA A 148 17.00 6.63 -22.71
N GLN A 149 16.71 7.91 -22.38
CA GLN A 149 17.61 9.04 -22.60
C GLN A 149 18.56 9.25 -21.42
N ALA A 150 18.07 9.11 -20.20
CA ALA A 150 18.84 9.26 -18.97
C ALA A 150 18.06 8.67 -17.78
N PRO A 151 18.74 8.32 -16.67
CA PRO A 151 18.07 7.90 -15.43
C PRO A 151 16.96 8.85 -15.04
N LEU A 152 15.72 8.32 -14.89
CA LEU A 152 14.49 9.06 -14.69
C LEU A 152 13.96 8.85 -13.27
N LEU A 153 13.62 9.94 -12.58
CA LEU A 153 12.82 9.90 -11.36
C LEU A 153 11.33 9.99 -11.72
N ALA A 154 10.60 8.91 -11.58
CA ALA A 154 9.13 8.92 -11.63
C ALA A 154 8.54 8.84 -10.22
N VAL A 155 7.47 9.57 -9.97
CA VAL A 155 6.81 9.71 -8.66
C VAL A 155 5.35 9.30 -8.79
N GLY A 156 4.84 8.53 -7.83
CA GLY A 156 3.43 8.16 -7.80
C GLY A 156 3.17 6.93 -6.95
N ALA A 157 1.95 6.47 -6.99
CA ALA A 157 1.55 5.21 -6.36
C ALA A 157 1.99 4.01 -7.22
N SER A 158 1.40 2.84 -7.02
CA SER A 158 1.65 1.67 -7.88
C SER A 158 1.21 1.90 -9.33
N SER A 159 0.49 2.98 -9.61
CA SER A 159 0.14 3.42 -10.96
C SER A 159 1.36 3.70 -11.86
N VAL A 160 2.51 4.06 -11.30
CA VAL A 160 3.77 4.19 -12.07
C VAL A 160 4.16 2.85 -12.68
N GLN A 161 4.21 1.79 -11.87
CA GLN A 161 4.53 0.45 -12.34
C GLN A 161 3.44 -0.13 -13.26
N GLN A 162 2.17 0.16 -12.95
CA GLN A 162 1.05 -0.22 -13.80
C GLN A 162 1.13 0.44 -15.19
N ALA A 163 1.52 1.72 -15.25
CA ALA A 163 1.71 2.45 -16.50
C ALA A 163 2.82 1.81 -17.35
N LEU A 164 3.99 1.52 -16.74
CA LEU A 164 5.09 0.84 -17.42
C LEU A 164 4.67 -0.54 -17.93
N ALA A 165 4.01 -1.33 -17.10
CA ALA A 165 3.52 -2.66 -17.49
C ALA A 165 2.50 -2.60 -18.64
N ARG A 166 1.60 -1.61 -18.64
CA ARG A 166 0.63 -1.39 -19.72
C ARG A 166 1.31 -0.95 -21.03
N ALA A 167 2.34 -0.11 -20.94
CA ALA A 167 3.10 0.30 -22.13
C ALA A 167 3.82 -0.88 -22.77
N VAL A 168 4.47 -1.73 -21.97
CA VAL A 168 5.14 -2.95 -22.44
C VAL A 168 4.14 -3.96 -23.01
N ALA A 169 2.97 -4.11 -22.40
CA ALA A 169 1.92 -4.99 -22.91
C ALA A 169 1.34 -4.50 -24.25
N ALA A 170 1.30 -3.17 -24.46
CA ALA A 170 0.84 -2.58 -25.73
C ALA A 170 1.91 -2.59 -26.83
N ASP A 171 3.18 -2.54 -26.45
CA ASP A 171 4.31 -2.52 -27.38
C ASP A 171 5.49 -3.32 -26.80
N ALA A 172 5.56 -4.60 -27.16
CA ALA A 172 6.61 -5.51 -26.72
C ALA A 172 8.02 -5.10 -27.20
N ALA A 173 8.12 -4.26 -28.24
CA ALA A 173 9.41 -3.76 -28.74
C ALA A 173 10.07 -2.72 -27.80
N LEU A 174 9.37 -2.28 -26.75
CA LEU A 174 9.96 -1.42 -25.72
C LEU A 174 11.01 -2.14 -24.88
N ILE A 175 11.03 -3.48 -24.88
CA ILE A 175 12.01 -4.28 -24.14
C ILE A 175 12.62 -5.34 -25.08
N ASP A 176 13.93 -5.46 -25.07
CA ASP A 176 14.69 -6.44 -25.88
C ASP A 176 14.43 -7.88 -25.43
N ASP A 177 14.10 -8.07 -24.16
CA ASP A 177 13.80 -9.37 -23.56
C ASP A 177 12.32 -9.34 -23.11
N ALA A 178 11.44 -10.00 -23.88
CA ALA A 178 10.04 -10.06 -23.53
C ALA A 178 9.89 -10.56 -22.08
N PRO A 179 9.19 -9.82 -21.19
CA PRO A 179 9.00 -10.30 -19.84
C PRO A 179 8.35 -11.67 -19.95
N ARG A 180 8.98 -12.66 -19.34
CA ARG A 180 8.31 -13.96 -19.17
C ARG A 180 6.96 -13.67 -18.57
N PRO A 181 5.84 -14.21 -19.14
CA PRO A 181 4.54 -14.07 -18.51
C PRO A 181 4.75 -14.42 -17.05
N LEU A 182 4.41 -13.49 -16.14
CA LEU A 182 4.37 -13.83 -14.72
C LEU A 182 3.61 -15.15 -14.65
N ALA A 183 4.27 -16.20 -14.16
CA ALA A 183 3.64 -17.48 -13.94
C ALA A 183 2.26 -17.21 -13.35
N GLN A 184 1.20 -17.85 -13.90
CA GLN A 184 -0.19 -17.59 -13.54
C GLN A 184 -0.25 -17.24 -12.06
N GLN A 185 -0.79 -16.04 -11.73
CA GLN A 185 -0.76 -15.52 -10.37
C GLN A 185 -1.11 -16.65 -9.42
N ALA A 186 -0.17 -17.05 -8.58
CA ALA A 186 -0.40 -18.14 -7.66
C ALA A 186 -1.65 -17.78 -6.84
N ARG A 187 -2.65 -18.62 -6.88
CA ARG A 187 -3.84 -18.47 -6.03
C ARG A 187 -3.42 -18.76 -4.61
N LEU A 188 -3.92 -17.98 -3.66
CA LEU A 188 -3.70 -18.28 -2.26
C LEU A 188 -4.43 -19.57 -1.92
N ALA A 189 -3.68 -20.60 -1.57
CA ALA A 189 -4.28 -21.87 -1.11
C ALA A 189 -4.93 -21.69 0.28
N PRO A 190 -5.93 -22.49 0.66
CA PRO A 190 -6.44 -22.52 2.02
C PRO A 190 -5.32 -22.75 3.04
N ALA A 191 -5.41 -22.11 4.19
CA ALA A 191 -4.44 -22.27 5.26
C ALA A 191 -4.42 -23.70 5.80
N ARG A 192 -3.25 -24.30 5.92
CA ARG A 192 -3.07 -25.68 6.45
C ARG A 192 -2.71 -25.70 7.93
N ALA A 193 -2.45 -24.54 8.52
CA ALA A 193 -2.08 -24.35 9.91
C ALA A 193 -2.78 -23.10 10.46
N PRO A 194 -2.80 -22.87 11.77
CA PRO A 194 -3.36 -21.68 12.36
C PRO A 194 -2.80 -20.39 11.75
N VAL A 195 -3.69 -19.44 11.50
CA VAL A 195 -3.38 -18.11 10.98
C VAL A 195 -3.43 -17.12 12.12
N LEU A 196 -2.40 -16.28 12.24
CA LEU A 196 -2.39 -15.14 13.14
C LEU A 196 -2.70 -13.87 12.36
N LEU A 197 -3.73 -13.14 12.78
CA LEU A 197 -4.10 -11.85 12.20
C LEU A 197 -3.99 -10.77 13.28
N LEU A 198 -3.26 -9.69 13.00
CA LEU A 198 -3.17 -8.51 13.84
C LEU A 198 -3.91 -7.34 13.19
N ALA A 199 -4.95 -6.84 13.84
CA ALA A 199 -5.71 -5.67 13.41
C ALA A 199 -5.44 -4.47 14.35
N GLY A 200 -4.47 -3.63 13.96
CA GLY A 200 -4.09 -2.41 14.69
C GLY A 200 -4.73 -1.13 14.17
N SER A 201 -5.47 -1.20 13.05
CA SER A 201 -6.12 -0.04 12.46
C SER A 201 -7.47 0.24 13.13
N LEU A 202 -7.68 1.50 13.50
CA LEU A 202 -8.96 2.02 14.02
C LEU A 202 -9.93 2.46 12.90
N SER A 203 -9.65 2.12 11.63
CA SER A 203 -10.52 2.51 10.53
C SER A 203 -11.89 1.80 10.60
N PRO A 204 -12.99 2.46 10.19
CA PRO A 204 -14.31 1.83 10.13
C PRO A 204 -14.36 0.58 9.24
N VAL A 205 -13.53 0.52 8.18
CA VAL A 205 -13.42 -0.67 7.32
C VAL A 205 -12.83 -1.84 8.09
N THR A 206 -11.73 -1.60 8.83
CA THR A 206 -11.12 -2.67 9.65
C THR A 206 -12.06 -3.12 10.79
N ALA A 207 -12.82 -2.20 11.39
CA ALA A 207 -13.81 -2.57 12.41
C ALA A 207 -14.86 -3.53 11.85
N ARG A 208 -15.44 -3.24 10.67
CA ARG A 208 -16.38 -4.18 10.02
C ARG A 208 -15.73 -5.51 9.66
N GLN A 209 -14.48 -5.52 9.23
CA GLN A 209 -13.74 -6.75 8.95
C GLN A 209 -13.51 -7.59 10.21
N ILE A 210 -13.24 -6.96 11.36
CA ILE A 210 -13.16 -7.64 12.67
C ILE A 210 -14.51 -8.25 13.02
N ASP A 211 -15.61 -7.50 12.85
CA ASP A 211 -16.96 -7.98 13.17
C ASP A 211 -17.40 -9.12 12.26
N ALA A 212 -17.02 -9.08 10.98
CA ALA A 212 -17.36 -10.11 9.99
C ALA A 212 -16.51 -11.39 10.11
N ALA A 213 -15.32 -11.33 10.71
CA ALA A 213 -14.41 -12.46 10.82
C ALA A 213 -14.98 -13.59 11.67
N ARG A 214 -15.26 -14.76 11.03
CA ARG A 214 -15.90 -15.93 11.65
C ARG A 214 -14.92 -17.05 11.97
N ASN A 215 -13.82 -17.12 11.24
CA ASN A 215 -12.84 -18.20 11.35
C ASN A 215 -11.88 -18.02 12.53
N TYR A 216 -11.97 -16.94 13.29
CA TYR A 216 -10.97 -16.58 14.32
C TYR A 216 -11.52 -16.56 15.73
N GLN A 217 -10.74 -17.05 16.67
CA GLN A 217 -10.84 -16.61 18.06
C GLN A 217 -10.33 -15.17 18.17
N ARG A 218 -10.94 -14.35 19.01
CA ARG A 218 -10.59 -12.93 19.16
C ARG A 218 -9.83 -12.69 20.46
N LEU A 219 -8.75 -11.93 20.37
CA LEU A 219 -7.97 -11.46 21.50
C LEU A 219 -7.86 -9.94 21.43
N ALA A 220 -8.60 -9.27 22.30
CA ALA A 220 -8.54 -7.81 22.42
C ALA A 220 -7.28 -7.39 23.18
N VAL A 221 -6.62 -6.32 22.70
CA VAL A 221 -5.45 -5.75 23.35
C VAL A 221 -5.59 -4.25 23.56
N ASP A 222 -5.22 -3.81 24.73
CA ASP A 222 -5.12 -2.40 25.09
C ASP A 222 -3.70 -1.92 24.75
N THR A 223 -3.58 -0.97 23.84
CA THR A 223 -2.28 -0.50 23.34
C THR A 223 -1.49 0.30 24.35
N VAL A 224 -2.17 1.01 25.26
CA VAL A 224 -1.51 1.77 26.34
C VAL A 224 -0.85 0.79 27.32
N ARG A 225 -1.58 -0.26 27.69
CA ARG A 225 -1.05 -1.32 28.56
C ARG A 225 0.02 -2.15 27.90
N LEU A 226 -0.06 -2.39 26.58
CA LEU A 226 0.98 -3.09 25.82
C LEU A 226 2.32 -2.34 25.88
N ASP A 227 2.30 -1.02 25.80
CA ASP A 227 3.49 -0.18 25.84
C ASP A 227 4.01 0.01 27.27
N GLY A 228 3.11 0.24 28.23
CA GLY A 228 3.49 0.59 29.62
C GLY A 228 3.63 -0.59 30.60
N GLU A 229 3.02 -1.76 30.29
CA GLU A 229 2.96 -2.88 31.24
C GLU A 229 3.60 -4.18 30.66
N PRO A 230 4.88 -4.44 30.88
CA PRO A 230 5.55 -5.66 30.36
C PRO A 230 4.87 -6.96 30.78
N GLY A 231 4.22 -7.00 31.94
CA GLY A 231 3.44 -8.14 32.43
C GLY A 231 2.20 -8.39 31.56
N TYR A 232 1.52 -7.33 31.13
CA TYR A 232 0.34 -7.41 30.27
C TYR A 232 0.72 -7.96 28.90
N ALA A 233 1.79 -7.43 28.27
CA ALA A 233 2.28 -7.90 26.97
C ALA A 233 2.64 -9.39 27.00
N ARG A 234 3.37 -9.84 28.01
CA ARG A 234 3.71 -11.27 28.18
C ARG A 234 2.48 -12.16 28.36
N ASN A 235 1.48 -11.72 29.12
CA ASN A 235 0.26 -12.49 29.30
C ASN A 235 -0.52 -12.59 27.99
N ARG A 236 -0.67 -11.50 27.22
CA ARG A 236 -1.33 -11.52 25.90
C ARG A 236 -0.59 -12.41 24.90
N ALA A 237 0.74 -12.39 24.90
CA ALA A 237 1.53 -13.30 24.07
C ALA A 237 1.28 -14.77 24.45
N ARG A 238 1.27 -15.09 25.75
CA ARG A 238 0.98 -16.45 26.24
C ARG A 238 -0.43 -16.94 25.84
N ASP A 239 -1.44 -16.08 26.01
CA ASP A 239 -2.82 -16.40 25.62
C ASP A 239 -2.91 -16.68 24.11
N ALA A 240 -2.23 -15.84 23.30
CA ALA A 240 -2.16 -16.01 21.86
C ALA A 240 -1.48 -17.32 21.44
N VAL A 241 -0.34 -17.64 22.03
CA VAL A 241 0.38 -18.90 21.78
C VAL A 241 -0.47 -20.10 22.15
N ALA A 242 -1.17 -20.06 23.28
CA ALA A 242 -2.05 -21.16 23.72
C ALA A 242 -3.20 -21.39 22.70
N ALA A 243 -3.84 -20.34 22.20
CA ALA A 243 -4.90 -20.46 21.20
C ALA A 243 -4.38 -21.06 19.87
N LEU A 244 -3.24 -20.56 19.38
CA LEU A 244 -2.61 -21.01 18.13
C LEU A 244 -2.10 -22.47 18.25
N ALA A 245 -1.50 -22.84 19.38
CA ALA A 245 -1.07 -24.21 19.68
C ALA A 245 -2.27 -25.17 19.79
N GLY A 246 -3.43 -24.67 20.22
CA GLY A 246 -4.69 -25.41 20.24
C GLY A 246 -5.34 -25.60 18.85
N GLY A 247 -4.70 -25.13 17.78
CA GLY A 247 -5.18 -25.30 16.41
C GLY A 247 -6.17 -24.21 15.95
N HIS A 248 -6.37 -23.15 16.73
CA HIS A 248 -7.32 -22.09 16.40
C HIS A 248 -6.63 -20.96 15.61
N HIS A 249 -7.29 -20.42 14.59
CA HIS A 249 -6.92 -19.14 14.00
C HIS A 249 -7.17 -18.03 15.01
N LEU A 250 -6.27 -17.03 15.10
CA LEU A 250 -6.34 -15.98 16.10
C LEU A 250 -6.35 -14.59 15.48
N LEU A 251 -7.35 -13.80 15.84
CA LEU A 251 -7.41 -12.36 15.52
C LEU A 251 -7.09 -11.54 16.77
N VAL A 252 -5.90 -10.99 16.81
CA VAL A 252 -5.51 -9.97 17.80
C VAL A 252 -5.95 -8.61 17.30
N HIS A 253 -6.74 -7.88 18.05
CA HIS A 253 -7.20 -6.55 17.64
C HIS A 253 -7.05 -5.54 18.75
N THR A 254 -6.73 -4.29 18.37
CA THR A 254 -6.58 -3.18 19.33
C THR A 254 -7.95 -2.67 19.75
N LEU A 255 -8.08 -2.35 21.03
CA LEU A 255 -9.25 -1.65 21.56
C LEU A 255 -9.21 -0.17 21.12
N PRO A 256 -10.36 0.44 20.79
CA PRO A 256 -10.43 1.87 20.58
C PRO A 256 -9.99 2.62 21.84
N PRO A 257 -9.13 3.64 21.72
CA PRO A 257 -8.79 4.47 22.86
C PRO A 257 -10.00 5.33 23.30
N ALA A 258 -10.06 5.69 24.58
CA ALA A 258 -11.14 6.52 25.12
C ALA A 258 -11.17 7.94 24.52
N GLU A 259 -9.99 8.46 24.17
CA GLU A 259 -9.82 9.77 23.52
C GLU A 259 -9.03 9.61 22.23
N PRO A 260 -9.20 10.52 21.24
CA PRO A 260 -8.39 10.48 20.01
C PRO A 260 -6.90 10.53 20.35
N PRO A 261 -6.09 9.54 19.87
CA PRO A 261 -4.68 9.48 20.21
C PRO A 261 -3.89 10.57 19.50
N THR A 262 -2.85 11.06 20.15
CA THR A 262 -1.83 11.89 19.49
C THR A 262 -1.01 11.07 18.49
N ALA A 263 -0.29 11.74 17.58
CA ALA A 263 0.60 11.07 16.63
C ALA A 263 1.67 10.20 17.34
N ALA A 264 2.21 10.69 18.46
CA ALA A 264 3.18 9.94 19.27
C ALA A 264 2.56 8.66 19.87
N GLN A 265 1.35 8.76 20.41
CA GLN A 265 0.63 7.59 20.94
C GLN A 265 0.26 6.58 19.84
N THR A 266 -0.11 7.07 18.65
CA THR A 266 -0.36 6.19 17.50
C THR A 266 0.90 5.43 17.08
N ALA A 267 2.05 6.10 17.03
CA ALA A 267 3.33 5.47 16.72
C ALA A 267 3.74 4.44 17.78
N ALA A 268 3.65 4.79 19.06
CA ALA A 268 3.94 3.88 20.17
C ALA A 268 3.03 2.63 20.17
N ALA A 269 1.72 2.82 19.89
CA ALA A 269 0.76 1.72 19.77
C ALA A 269 1.13 0.79 18.61
N ALA A 270 1.50 1.32 17.44
CA ALA A 270 1.94 0.54 16.29
C ALA A 270 3.20 -0.26 16.61
N GLU A 271 4.17 0.35 17.27
CA GLU A 271 5.41 -0.32 17.70
C GLU A 271 5.15 -1.43 18.73
N ALA A 272 4.34 -1.15 19.75
CA ALA A 272 4.00 -2.14 20.80
C ALA A 272 3.25 -3.34 20.21
N THR A 273 2.32 -3.11 19.30
CA THR A 273 1.59 -4.19 18.59
C THR A 273 2.51 -4.99 17.66
N GLY A 274 3.46 -4.34 16.99
CA GLY A 274 4.49 -5.02 16.18
C GLY A 274 5.39 -5.91 17.06
N ARG A 275 5.84 -5.43 18.21
CA ARG A 275 6.61 -6.23 19.19
C ARG A 275 5.81 -7.42 19.70
N LEU A 276 4.52 -7.23 20.02
CA LEU A 276 3.65 -8.34 20.44
C LEU A 276 3.53 -9.40 19.36
N LEU A 277 3.28 -9.01 18.10
CA LEU A 277 3.20 -9.94 16.97
C LEU A 277 4.48 -10.77 16.86
N ALA A 278 5.64 -10.13 16.87
CA ALA A 278 6.94 -10.80 16.76
C ALA A 278 7.21 -11.77 17.92
N ALA A 279 6.82 -11.39 19.14
CA ALA A 279 6.91 -12.27 20.31
C ALA A 279 6.04 -13.53 20.12
N ILE A 280 4.77 -13.37 19.72
CA ILE A 280 3.86 -14.50 19.47
C ILE A 280 4.45 -15.45 18.42
N VAL A 281 4.97 -14.92 17.31
CA VAL A 281 5.55 -15.72 16.22
C VAL A 281 6.75 -16.53 16.69
N ARG A 282 7.68 -15.90 17.43
CA ARG A 282 8.87 -16.58 17.94
C ARG A 282 8.53 -17.59 19.03
N ASP A 283 7.62 -17.26 19.94
CA ASP A 283 7.18 -18.16 21.01
C ASP A 283 6.43 -19.37 20.44
N CYS A 284 5.59 -19.21 19.42
CA CYS A 284 4.98 -20.33 18.70
C CYS A 284 6.04 -21.23 18.05
N ALA A 285 7.03 -20.65 17.39
CA ALA A 285 8.11 -21.42 16.76
C ALA A 285 8.94 -22.18 17.80
N ALA A 286 9.29 -21.54 18.92
CA ALA A 286 10.00 -22.16 20.05
C ALA A 286 9.21 -23.31 20.70
N ALA A 287 7.86 -23.23 20.69
CA ALA A 287 6.99 -24.28 21.17
C ALA A 287 6.71 -25.39 20.11
N GLY A 288 7.36 -25.33 18.94
CA GLY A 288 7.16 -26.31 17.86
C GLY A 288 5.94 -26.07 16.97
N HIS A 289 5.24 -24.96 17.13
CA HIS A 289 4.04 -24.55 16.37
C HIS A 289 4.35 -23.38 15.42
N ARG A 290 5.33 -23.55 14.52
CA ARG A 290 5.73 -22.50 13.58
C ARG A 290 4.56 -22.05 12.72
N LEU A 291 4.28 -20.74 12.73
CA LEU A 291 3.25 -20.12 11.89
C LEU A 291 3.75 -20.00 10.46
N THR A 292 2.88 -20.30 9.50
CA THR A 292 3.17 -20.22 8.06
C THR A 292 2.48 -19.04 7.39
N ARG A 293 1.40 -18.52 8.00
CA ARG A 293 0.62 -17.40 7.44
C ARG A 293 0.23 -16.41 8.52
N ILE A 294 0.44 -15.12 8.22
CA ILE A 294 0.14 -14.00 9.11
C ILE A 294 -0.56 -12.90 8.31
N GLY A 295 -1.51 -12.20 8.94
CA GLY A 295 -2.11 -10.98 8.41
C GLY A 295 -1.84 -9.80 9.33
N VAL A 296 -1.63 -8.60 8.74
CA VAL A 296 -1.56 -7.34 9.48
C VAL A 296 -2.42 -6.29 8.81
N ALA A 297 -3.32 -5.69 9.59
CA ALA A 297 -4.25 -4.66 9.14
C ALA A 297 -3.96 -3.32 9.84
N GLY A 298 -3.54 -2.34 9.05
CA GLY A 298 -3.13 -1.00 9.48
C GLY A 298 -1.79 -0.63 8.84
N GLY A 299 -1.65 0.56 8.29
CA GLY A 299 -0.43 1.00 7.60
C GLY A 299 0.78 1.02 8.53
N ASP A 300 0.68 1.81 9.60
CA ASP A 300 1.76 1.95 10.59
C ASP A 300 2.02 0.62 11.31
N THR A 301 0.95 -0.10 11.68
CA THR A 301 1.06 -1.43 12.28
C THR A 301 1.79 -2.41 11.36
N SER A 302 1.50 -2.38 10.06
CA SER A 302 2.18 -3.21 9.06
C SER A 302 3.67 -2.91 8.98
N SER A 303 4.03 -1.63 8.96
CA SER A 303 5.43 -1.20 8.94
C SER A 303 6.18 -1.66 10.18
N GLN A 304 5.62 -1.46 11.35
CA GLN A 304 6.22 -1.90 12.62
C GLN A 304 6.28 -3.42 12.76
N ALA A 305 5.28 -4.13 12.25
CA ALA A 305 5.28 -5.60 12.21
C ALA A 305 6.45 -6.15 11.35
N VAL A 306 6.67 -5.60 10.15
CA VAL A 306 7.79 -5.99 9.27
C VAL A 306 9.14 -5.78 9.98
N LEU A 307 9.31 -4.63 10.62
CA LEU A 307 10.52 -4.33 11.39
C LEU A 307 10.71 -5.29 12.58
N ALA A 308 9.68 -5.51 13.38
CA ALA A 308 9.75 -6.37 14.57
C ALA A 308 9.97 -7.85 14.22
N LEU A 309 9.44 -8.32 13.10
CA LEU A 309 9.68 -9.67 12.57
C LEU A 309 11.10 -9.84 12.01
N GLY A 310 11.87 -8.77 11.82
CA GLY A 310 13.21 -8.82 11.26
C GLY A 310 13.22 -9.19 9.77
N LEU A 311 12.19 -8.77 9.03
CA LEU A 311 12.12 -9.04 7.59
C LEU A 311 12.96 -8.02 6.84
N TRP A 312 13.98 -8.49 6.11
CA TRP A 312 14.81 -7.66 5.24
C TRP A 312 14.28 -7.58 3.80
N GLY A 313 13.33 -8.45 3.41
CA GLY A 313 12.73 -8.44 2.09
C GLY A 313 11.36 -9.09 2.05
N LEU A 314 10.59 -8.70 1.04
CA LEU A 314 9.28 -9.28 0.71
C LEU A 314 9.26 -9.62 -0.77
N SER A 315 8.90 -10.86 -1.13
CA SER A 315 8.60 -11.23 -2.51
C SER A 315 7.11 -11.43 -2.70
N PHE A 316 6.60 -11.05 -3.86
CA PHE A 316 5.19 -11.21 -4.20
C PHE A 316 4.82 -12.70 -4.24
N HIS A 317 3.68 -13.06 -3.65
CA HIS A 317 3.11 -14.41 -3.71
C HIS A 317 1.79 -14.41 -4.51
N SER A 318 0.77 -13.70 -4.02
CA SER A 318 -0.56 -13.67 -4.63
C SER A 318 -1.31 -12.37 -4.34
N VAL A 319 -2.41 -12.13 -5.06
CA VAL A 319 -3.35 -11.04 -4.76
C VAL A 319 -4.53 -11.65 -4.01
N LEU A 320 -4.83 -11.15 -2.83
CA LEU A 320 -6.00 -11.58 -2.04
C LEU A 320 -7.24 -10.74 -2.37
N ALA A 321 -7.06 -9.45 -2.58
CA ALA A 321 -8.09 -8.51 -2.99
C ALA A 321 -7.45 -7.31 -3.71
N PRO A 322 -8.19 -6.50 -4.47
CA PRO A 322 -7.66 -5.28 -5.06
C PRO A 322 -6.96 -4.40 -4.03
N GLY A 323 -5.66 -4.17 -4.24
CA GLY A 323 -4.80 -3.42 -3.32
C GLY A 323 -4.35 -4.17 -2.05
N VAL A 324 -4.61 -5.47 -1.96
CA VAL A 324 -4.15 -6.34 -0.88
C VAL A 324 -3.43 -7.56 -1.45
N ALA A 325 -2.13 -7.60 -1.26
CA ALA A 325 -1.29 -8.74 -1.66
C ALA A 325 -0.89 -9.58 -0.45
N VAL A 326 -0.61 -10.86 -0.73
CA VAL A 326 0.16 -11.74 0.15
C VAL A 326 1.57 -11.82 -0.40
N SER A 327 2.55 -11.68 0.47
CA SER A 327 3.98 -11.74 0.17
C SER A 327 4.65 -12.85 0.96
N ILE A 328 5.81 -13.32 0.50
CA ILE A 328 6.69 -14.18 1.29
C ILE A 328 7.69 -13.30 2.01
N GLY A 329 7.78 -13.43 3.32
CA GLY A 329 8.75 -12.72 4.15
C GLY A 329 10.13 -13.36 4.09
N HIS A 330 11.17 -12.55 3.90
CA HIS A 330 12.57 -12.99 3.93
C HIS A 330 13.26 -12.45 5.17
N SER A 331 13.86 -13.34 5.95
CA SER A 331 14.54 -13.04 7.21
C SER A 331 15.71 -13.99 7.43
N ASP A 332 16.65 -13.58 8.26
CA ASP A 332 17.70 -14.48 8.78
C ASP A 332 17.20 -15.32 9.97
N ASP A 333 16.06 -14.94 10.57
CA ASP A 333 15.41 -15.68 11.65
C ASP A 333 14.54 -16.82 11.07
N PRO A 334 14.86 -18.10 11.33
CA PRO A 334 14.08 -19.23 10.84
C PRO A 334 12.61 -19.23 11.28
N ALA A 335 12.27 -18.56 12.38
CA ALA A 335 10.89 -18.44 12.85
C ALA A 335 10.04 -17.57 11.92
N THR A 336 10.65 -16.61 11.23
CA THR A 336 9.97 -15.62 10.39
C THR A 336 10.26 -15.76 8.90
N HIS A 337 11.34 -16.45 8.50
CA HIS A 337 11.67 -16.68 7.10
C HIS A 337 10.61 -17.55 6.40
N GLY A 338 10.17 -17.16 5.22
CA GLY A 338 9.21 -17.93 4.40
C GLY A 338 7.75 -17.82 4.86
N ILE A 339 7.42 -16.94 5.80
CA ILE A 339 6.03 -16.68 6.21
C ILE A 339 5.27 -16.01 5.07
N GLU A 340 4.08 -16.50 4.77
CA GLU A 340 3.09 -15.80 3.94
C GLU A 340 2.52 -14.63 4.75
N LEU A 341 2.68 -13.42 4.24
CA LEU A 341 2.37 -12.19 4.95
C LEU A 341 1.40 -11.32 4.15
N MET A 342 0.18 -11.16 4.65
CA MET A 342 -0.76 -10.14 4.17
C MET A 342 -0.51 -8.83 4.91
N LEU A 343 -0.25 -7.76 4.18
CA LEU A 343 -0.19 -6.40 4.71
C LEU A 343 -1.27 -5.57 4.05
N LYS A 344 -2.13 -4.94 4.83
CA LYS A 344 -3.20 -4.08 4.28
C LYS A 344 -3.27 -2.72 4.96
N GLY A 345 -3.51 -1.68 4.17
CA GLY A 345 -3.92 -0.37 4.68
C GLY A 345 -5.30 -0.43 5.34
N GLY A 346 -5.58 0.49 6.26
CA GLY A 346 -6.83 0.49 7.03
C GLY A 346 -8.11 0.52 6.19
N GLN A 347 -8.07 1.08 4.98
CA GLN A 347 -9.22 1.28 4.09
C GLN A 347 -9.38 0.20 3.00
N MET A 348 -8.54 -0.85 3.00
CA MET A 348 -8.46 -1.81 1.89
C MET A 348 -9.23 -3.10 2.18
N GLY A 349 -9.77 -3.68 1.11
CA GLY A 349 -10.48 -4.97 1.13
C GLY A 349 -11.94 -4.90 1.55
N GLY A 350 -12.72 -5.92 1.18
CA GLY A 350 -14.10 -6.12 1.61
C GLY A 350 -14.20 -6.65 3.05
N GLU A 351 -15.40 -6.82 3.54
CA GLU A 351 -15.67 -7.29 4.91
C GLU A 351 -15.17 -8.71 5.16
N GLU A 352 -15.20 -9.58 4.14
CA GLU A 352 -14.78 -10.98 4.21
C GLU A 352 -13.26 -11.20 4.08
N LEU A 353 -12.48 -10.11 3.94
CA LEU A 353 -11.04 -10.20 3.67
C LEU A 353 -10.29 -11.06 4.69
N PHE A 354 -10.67 -11.00 5.96
CA PHE A 354 -9.98 -11.73 7.01
C PHE A 354 -10.25 -13.25 6.90
N ASP A 355 -11.47 -13.63 6.61
CA ASP A 355 -11.81 -15.05 6.38
C ASP A 355 -11.16 -15.56 5.08
N GLN A 356 -11.06 -14.74 4.03
CA GLN A 356 -10.34 -15.08 2.80
C GLN A 356 -8.87 -15.39 3.05
N LEU A 357 -8.22 -14.77 4.05
CA LEU A 357 -6.84 -15.09 4.41
C LEU A 357 -6.71 -16.55 4.93
N VAL A 358 -7.74 -17.10 5.54
CA VAL A 358 -7.79 -18.51 5.98
C VAL A 358 -8.22 -19.41 4.83
N ASP A 359 -9.32 -19.07 4.19
CA ASP A 359 -9.98 -19.92 3.20
C ASP A 359 -9.24 -19.97 1.84
N GLY A 360 -8.34 -18.99 1.60
CA GLY A 360 -7.69 -18.81 0.30
C GLY A 360 -8.66 -18.28 -0.77
N ASP A 361 -8.18 -18.26 -2.01
CA ASP A 361 -9.00 -17.86 -3.16
C ASP A 361 -10.08 -18.91 -3.43
N ARG A 362 -11.30 -18.65 -3.02
CA ARG A 362 -12.44 -19.44 -3.49
C ARG A 362 -12.64 -19.19 -4.99
N PRO A 363 -12.85 -20.24 -5.82
CA PRO A 363 -13.31 -20.01 -7.16
C PRO A 363 -14.63 -19.24 -7.08
N VAL A 364 -14.69 -18.09 -7.77
CA VAL A 364 -15.97 -17.38 -7.94
C VAL A 364 -16.87 -18.38 -8.64
N SER A 365 -17.88 -18.91 -7.93
CA SER A 365 -18.98 -19.65 -8.55
C SER A 365 -19.67 -18.67 -9.49
N VAL A 366 -19.50 -18.90 -10.80
CA VAL A 366 -20.16 -18.19 -11.89
C VAL A 366 -21.62 -18.58 -11.90
#